data_5fa0029c68cace25cc0c1cd3229ef80c
#
_entry.id   5fa0029c68cace25cc0c1cd3229ef80c
#
_cell.length_a   1.000
_cell.length_b   1.000
_cell.length_c   1.000
_cell.angle_alpha   90.00
_cell.angle_beta   90.00
_cell.angle_gamma   90.00
#
_symmetry.space_group_name_H-M   'P 1'
#
loop_
_entity.id
_entity.type
_entity.pdbx_description
1 polymer ?
#
loop_
_entity_poly.entity_id
_entity_poly.type
_entity_poly.pdbx_seq_one_letter_code
_entity_poly.pdbx_strand_id
1 'polypeptide(L)'
;MADTLKTLRKRAGITQTRLAQRCNISQTKISNIEGSKLTPSLVDVELILRALEAPPDLVSQVAALARTANTEWQDVWSQRRTGLEKKQNELAGFERSSMEFRYFLLSMVTGLLATPEYMRASLAHIPGDHSKAIAKKLERQSALYDTSKRFTFVLTEQAVRWPFLPALAMAMQIDRLASISLLPNIRLGVIPFDTHVPVGPLNTFTIYDRRIATVETQTGAMIFRDHRDVSAYLDEFTAYEGFALFGDKCRERLSEWANQFRS
;
A
#
# COMPACT_ATOMS: atom_id res chain seq x y z
N MET A 1 25.81 -2.70 -4.43
CA MET A 1 25.16 -2.30 -5.71
C MET A 1 25.83 -1.07 -6.33
N ALA A 2 25.86 0.09 -5.70
CA ALA A 2 26.51 1.30 -6.25
C ALA A 2 27.97 1.05 -6.68
N ASP A 3 28.79 0.47 -5.82
CA ASP A 3 30.17 0.14 -6.13
C ASP A 3 30.33 -0.89 -7.26
N THR A 4 29.39 -1.84 -7.36
CA THR A 4 29.35 -2.82 -8.46
C THR A 4 29.12 -2.13 -9.79
N LEU A 5 28.09 -1.28 -9.89
CA LEU A 5 27.78 -0.52 -11.11
C LEU A 5 28.95 0.39 -11.51
N LYS A 6 29.53 1.11 -10.55
CA LYS A 6 30.71 1.97 -10.76
C LYS A 6 31.93 1.17 -11.26
N THR A 7 32.17 -0.01 -10.68
CA THR A 7 33.28 -0.88 -11.07
C THR A 7 33.09 -1.43 -12.48
N LEU A 8 31.88 -1.86 -12.83
CA LEU A 8 31.55 -2.33 -14.19
C LEU A 8 31.74 -1.21 -15.21
N ARG A 9 31.24 0.00 -14.93
CA ARG A 9 31.46 1.14 -15.84
C ARG A 9 32.97 1.43 -16.05
N LYS A 10 33.75 1.43 -14.95
CA LYS A 10 35.20 1.66 -15.04
C LYS A 10 35.90 0.58 -15.84
N ARG A 11 35.53 -0.69 -15.65
CA ARG A 11 36.07 -1.82 -16.43
C ARG A 11 35.72 -1.72 -17.93
N ALA A 12 34.52 -1.21 -18.24
CA ALA A 12 34.11 -0.95 -19.61
C ALA A 12 34.79 0.32 -20.23
N GLY A 13 35.61 1.03 -19.46
CA GLY A 13 36.37 2.20 -19.95
C GLY A 13 35.50 3.39 -20.32
N ILE A 14 34.25 3.49 -19.83
CA ILE A 14 33.33 4.59 -20.21
C ILE A 14 33.13 5.59 -19.06
N THR A 15 32.93 6.86 -19.45
CA THR A 15 32.66 7.95 -18.51
C THR A 15 31.19 7.91 -18.02
N GLN A 16 30.91 8.55 -16.89
CA GLN A 16 29.52 8.71 -16.42
C GLN A 16 28.63 9.40 -17.46
N THR A 17 29.15 10.42 -18.16
CA THR A 17 28.44 11.12 -19.21
C THR A 17 28.07 10.20 -20.38
N ARG A 18 29.01 9.35 -20.82
CA ARG A 18 28.77 8.42 -21.91
C ARG A 18 27.79 7.32 -21.52
N LEU A 19 27.86 6.83 -20.26
CA LEU A 19 26.88 5.88 -19.73
C LEU A 19 25.49 6.50 -19.67
N ALA A 20 25.37 7.71 -19.16
CA ALA A 20 24.13 8.46 -19.08
C ALA A 20 23.44 8.61 -20.45
N GLN A 21 24.22 8.96 -21.48
CA GLN A 21 23.74 9.02 -22.88
C GLN A 21 23.23 7.67 -23.38
N ARG A 22 23.98 6.57 -23.14
CA ARG A 22 23.56 5.21 -23.53
C ARG A 22 22.28 4.75 -22.85
N CYS A 23 22.06 5.17 -21.60
CA CYS A 23 20.89 4.82 -20.81
C CYS A 23 19.72 5.79 -21.00
N ASN A 24 19.90 6.88 -21.73
CA ASN A 24 18.93 7.98 -21.84
C ASN A 24 18.48 8.54 -20.48
N ILE A 25 19.42 8.71 -19.55
CA ILE A 25 19.21 9.31 -18.22
C ILE A 25 20.23 10.42 -17.98
N SER A 26 20.01 11.27 -16.96
CA SER A 26 20.94 12.37 -16.67
C SER A 26 22.26 11.87 -16.08
N GLN A 27 23.38 12.56 -16.40
CA GLN A 27 24.68 12.29 -15.78
C GLN A 27 24.63 12.47 -14.25
N THR A 28 23.88 13.45 -13.76
CA THR A 28 23.66 13.67 -12.31
C THR A 28 23.02 12.45 -11.65
N LYS A 29 22.07 11.78 -12.33
CA LYS A 29 21.45 10.55 -11.82
C LYS A 29 22.48 9.42 -11.71
N ILE A 30 23.31 9.20 -12.73
CA ILE A 30 24.41 8.22 -12.69
C ILE A 30 25.37 8.52 -11.53
N SER A 31 25.78 9.78 -11.39
CA SER A 31 26.69 10.20 -10.32
C SER A 31 26.10 9.94 -8.94
N ASN A 32 24.82 10.23 -8.74
CA ASN A 32 24.13 10.01 -7.47
C ASN A 32 23.99 8.50 -7.16
N ILE A 33 23.70 7.67 -8.16
CA ILE A 33 23.63 6.21 -8.05
C ILE A 33 24.99 5.65 -7.63
N GLU A 34 26.05 6.00 -8.37
CA GLU A 34 27.41 5.51 -8.09
C GLU A 34 27.99 6.07 -6.77
N GLY A 35 27.51 7.22 -6.32
CA GLY A 35 27.87 7.82 -5.04
C GLY A 35 26.99 7.38 -3.85
N SER A 36 26.10 6.40 -4.04
CA SER A 36 25.13 5.93 -3.02
C SER A 36 24.21 7.03 -2.46
N LYS A 37 24.04 8.14 -3.20
CA LYS A 37 23.12 9.24 -2.84
C LYS A 37 21.69 9.00 -3.33
N LEU A 38 21.53 8.09 -4.28
CA LEU A 38 20.25 7.69 -4.85
C LEU A 38 20.22 6.16 -5.02
N THR A 39 19.19 5.52 -4.49
CA THR A 39 18.90 4.12 -4.77
C THR A 39 18.31 4.03 -6.19
N PRO A 40 18.96 3.32 -7.13
CA PRO A 40 18.43 3.19 -8.47
C PRO A 40 17.17 2.32 -8.47
N SER A 41 16.21 2.64 -9.35
CA SER A 41 15.10 1.73 -9.64
C SER A 41 15.60 0.47 -10.36
N LEU A 42 14.77 -0.58 -10.38
CA LEU A 42 15.10 -1.79 -11.13
C LEU A 42 15.32 -1.50 -12.63
N VAL A 43 14.50 -0.59 -13.19
CA VAL A 43 14.63 -0.14 -14.58
C VAL A 43 15.98 0.56 -14.81
N ASP A 44 16.41 1.44 -13.90
CA ASP A 44 17.72 2.09 -14.00
C ASP A 44 18.86 1.07 -14.00
N VAL A 45 18.77 0.09 -13.09
CA VAL A 45 19.79 -0.97 -12.99
C VAL A 45 19.86 -1.78 -14.27
N GLU A 46 18.73 -2.20 -14.82
CA GLU A 46 18.69 -2.97 -16.07
C GLU A 46 19.21 -2.16 -17.27
N LEU A 47 18.84 -0.88 -17.39
CA LEU A 47 19.36 0.00 -18.43
C LEU A 47 20.87 0.15 -18.34
N ILE A 48 21.39 0.38 -17.12
CA ILE A 48 22.82 0.51 -16.87
C ILE A 48 23.56 -0.78 -17.21
N LEU A 49 23.08 -1.92 -16.74
CA LEU A 49 23.72 -3.22 -16.96
C LEU A 49 23.68 -3.62 -18.45
N ARG A 50 22.57 -3.34 -19.15
CA ARG A 50 22.47 -3.53 -20.60
C ARG A 50 23.45 -2.63 -21.36
N ALA A 51 23.54 -1.34 -20.99
CA ALA A 51 24.47 -0.41 -21.61
C ALA A 51 25.95 -0.75 -21.38
N LEU A 52 26.22 -1.52 -20.29
CA LEU A 52 27.54 -2.05 -19.93
C LEU A 52 27.79 -3.45 -20.49
N GLU A 53 26.84 -4.04 -21.22
CA GLU A 53 26.93 -5.40 -21.79
C GLU A 53 27.26 -6.44 -20.71
N ALA A 54 26.65 -6.27 -19.53
CA ALA A 54 26.90 -7.16 -18.38
C ALA A 54 26.39 -8.58 -18.65
N PRO A 55 27.10 -9.62 -18.16
CA PRO A 55 26.66 -11.01 -18.28
C PRO A 55 25.27 -11.25 -17.66
N PRO A 56 24.43 -12.14 -18.23
CA PRO A 56 23.06 -12.40 -17.73
C PRO A 56 22.98 -12.75 -16.23
N ASP A 57 23.90 -13.54 -15.73
CA ASP A 57 23.94 -13.93 -14.32
C ASP A 57 24.17 -12.71 -13.41
N LEU A 58 25.06 -11.79 -13.81
CA LEU A 58 25.32 -10.57 -13.07
C LEU A 58 24.13 -9.62 -13.13
N VAL A 59 23.45 -9.55 -14.29
CA VAL A 59 22.19 -8.79 -14.42
C VAL A 59 21.16 -9.30 -13.43
N SER A 60 20.96 -10.62 -13.35
CA SER A 60 20.01 -11.25 -12.42
C SER A 60 20.35 -10.96 -10.96
N GLN A 61 21.63 -11.07 -10.57
CA GLN A 61 22.09 -10.81 -9.20
C GLN A 61 21.92 -9.34 -8.80
N VAL A 62 22.33 -8.40 -9.65
CA VAL A 62 22.24 -6.96 -9.35
C VAL A 62 20.77 -6.48 -9.39
N ALA A 63 19.97 -7.04 -10.28
CA ALA A 63 18.51 -6.77 -10.30
C ALA A 63 17.82 -7.25 -9.01
N ALA A 64 18.18 -8.43 -8.49
CA ALA A 64 17.67 -8.92 -7.20
C ALA A 64 18.06 -7.99 -6.04
N LEU A 65 19.30 -7.50 -6.00
CA LEU A 65 19.75 -6.52 -5.01
C LEU A 65 19.00 -5.19 -5.13
N ALA A 66 18.69 -4.75 -6.37
CA ALA A 66 17.93 -3.54 -6.60
C ALA A 66 16.48 -3.68 -6.10
N ARG A 67 15.83 -4.81 -6.32
CA ARG A 67 14.50 -5.10 -5.76
C ARG A 67 14.51 -5.02 -4.24
N THR A 68 15.42 -5.73 -3.59
CA THR A 68 15.57 -5.69 -2.13
C THR A 68 15.77 -4.26 -1.61
N ALA A 69 16.60 -3.47 -2.30
CA ALA A 69 16.87 -2.07 -1.91
C ALA A 69 15.68 -1.12 -2.11
N ASN A 70 14.77 -1.44 -3.04
CA ASN A 70 13.54 -0.67 -3.29
C ASN A 70 12.32 -1.21 -2.52
N THR A 71 12.49 -2.32 -1.81
CA THR A 71 11.47 -2.88 -0.92
C THR A 71 11.88 -2.59 0.52
N GLU A 72 11.13 -1.72 1.19
CA GLU A 72 11.35 -1.39 2.58
C GLU A 72 10.52 -2.32 3.47
N TRP A 73 11.17 -3.07 4.34
CA TRP A 73 10.50 -3.85 5.38
C TRP A 73 10.44 -3.07 6.68
N GLN A 74 9.24 -2.89 7.20
CA GLN A 74 9.00 -2.29 8.49
C GLN A 74 8.52 -3.33 9.49
N ASP A 75 9.42 -3.71 10.39
CA ASP A 75 9.14 -4.71 11.44
C ASP A 75 8.22 -4.17 12.53
N VAL A 76 7.13 -4.90 12.81
CA VAL A 76 6.18 -4.61 13.90
C VAL A 76 6.86 -4.62 15.28
N TRP A 77 7.87 -5.46 15.50
CA TRP A 77 8.57 -5.51 16.78
C TRP A 77 9.36 -4.24 17.07
N SER A 78 9.99 -3.65 16.04
CA SER A 78 10.62 -2.35 16.17
C SER A 78 9.59 -1.25 16.39
N GLN A 79 8.41 -1.35 15.77
CA GLN A 79 7.29 -0.43 15.95
C GLN A 79 6.65 -0.58 17.34
N ARG A 80 6.57 -1.79 17.91
CA ARG A 80 6.10 -1.99 19.29
C ARG A 80 7.04 -1.35 20.32
N ARG A 81 8.36 -1.36 20.08
CA ARG A 81 9.35 -0.66 20.93
C ARG A 81 9.33 0.86 20.76
N THR A 82 9.08 1.36 19.54
CA THR A 82 9.04 2.81 19.20
C THR A 82 7.65 3.43 19.26
N GLY A 83 6.62 2.62 19.53
CA GLY A 83 5.20 3.01 19.61
C GLY A 83 4.48 2.93 18.27
N LEU A 84 3.23 2.46 18.32
CA LEU A 84 2.31 2.42 17.17
C LEU A 84 2.07 3.81 16.56
N GLU A 85 2.39 4.87 17.28
CA GLU A 85 2.34 6.25 16.82
C GLU A 85 3.24 6.53 15.63
N LYS A 86 4.44 5.93 15.58
CA LYS A 86 5.38 6.14 14.47
C LYS A 86 4.77 5.65 13.16
N LYS A 87 4.14 4.47 13.16
CA LYS A 87 3.42 3.93 11.99
C LYS A 87 2.31 4.90 11.54
N GLN A 88 1.53 5.43 12.48
CA GLN A 88 0.45 6.36 12.17
C GLN A 88 0.98 7.67 11.57
N ASN A 89 2.12 8.18 12.05
CA ASN A 89 2.76 9.37 11.50
C ASN A 89 3.27 9.17 10.08
N GLU A 90 3.80 7.99 9.77
CA GLU A 90 4.29 7.65 8.43
C GLU A 90 3.14 7.50 7.43
N LEU A 91 2.10 6.75 7.80
CA LEU A 91 0.88 6.66 7.00
C LEU A 91 0.26 8.04 6.76
N ALA A 92 0.21 8.89 7.79
CA ALA A 92 -0.20 10.28 7.65
C ALA A 92 0.72 11.08 6.70
N GLY A 93 2.01 10.73 6.62
CA GLY A 93 2.96 11.29 5.65
C GLY A 93 2.59 10.95 4.22
N PHE A 94 2.29 9.67 3.94
CA PHE A 94 1.82 9.23 2.62
C PHE A 94 0.47 9.87 2.27
N GLU A 95 -0.46 9.94 3.22
CA GLU A 95 -1.77 10.57 3.03
C GLU A 95 -1.67 12.08 2.75
N ARG A 96 -0.75 12.79 3.39
CA ARG A 96 -0.52 14.21 3.09
C ARG A 96 0.07 14.45 1.72
N SER A 97 0.97 13.59 1.27
CA SER A 97 1.73 13.77 0.02
C SER A 97 1.06 13.19 -1.22
N SER A 98 -0.08 12.50 -1.06
CA SER A 98 -0.77 11.82 -2.14
C SER A 98 -2.17 12.37 -2.35
N MET A 99 -2.68 12.25 -3.58
CA MET A 99 -3.99 12.74 -4.02
C MET A 99 -4.95 11.60 -4.37
N GLU A 100 -4.44 10.44 -4.78
CA GLU A 100 -5.24 9.27 -5.12
C GLU A 100 -4.86 8.09 -4.24
N PHE A 101 -5.89 7.43 -3.69
CA PHE A 101 -5.72 6.31 -2.77
C PHE A 101 -6.56 5.14 -3.22
N ARG A 102 -5.95 3.95 -3.30
CA ARG A 102 -6.63 2.71 -3.60
C ARG A 102 -6.35 1.72 -2.48
N TYR A 103 -7.40 1.30 -1.80
CA TYR A 103 -7.35 0.35 -0.69
C TYR A 103 -8.04 -0.94 -1.10
N PHE A 104 -7.31 -2.03 -1.18
CA PHE A 104 -7.88 -3.37 -1.22
C PHE A 104 -7.83 -3.98 0.17
N LEU A 105 -8.98 -4.27 0.77
CA LEU A 105 -9.13 -4.70 2.15
C LEU A 105 -9.68 -6.13 2.19
N LEU A 106 -8.79 -7.09 2.47
CA LEU A 106 -9.10 -8.52 2.42
C LEU A 106 -9.82 -9.03 3.67
N SER A 107 -9.39 -8.64 4.85
CA SER A 107 -9.83 -9.29 6.09
C SER A 107 -10.26 -8.32 7.19
N MET A 108 -9.91 -7.05 7.10
CA MET A 108 -10.22 -6.04 8.10
C MET A 108 -10.46 -4.67 7.48
N VAL A 109 -11.27 -3.87 8.16
CA VAL A 109 -11.49 -2.46 7.79
C VAL A 109 -10.28 -1.62 8.20
N THR A 110 -9.81 -0.75 7.31
CA THR A 110 -8.72 0.19 7.62
C THR A 110 -9.12 1.21 8.68
N GLY A 111 -8.13 1.75 9.41
CA GLY A 111 -8.37 2.79 10.42
C GLY A 111 -9.07 4.04 9.89
N LEU A 112 -8.94 4.36 8.59
CA LEU A 112 -9.68 5.49 7.98
C LEU A 112 -11.19 5.27 8.00
N LEU A 113 -11.66 4.04 7.87
CA LEU A 113 -13.08 3.70 7.80
C LEU A 113 -13.64 3.18 9.15
N ALA A 114 -12.77 2.87 10.11
CA ALA A 114 -13.13 2.19 11.33
C ALA A 114 -13.84 3.11 12.34
N THR A 115 -14.81 2.55 13.10
CA THR A 115 -15.34 3.18 14.31
C THR A 115 -14.32 3.13 15.44
N PRO A 116 -14.44 3.97 16.48
CA PRO A 116 -13.58 3.87 17.67
C PRO A 116 -13.61 2.50 18.33
N GLU A 117 -14.79 1.85 18.39
CA GLU A 117 -14.99 0.52 18.94
C GLU A 117 -14.23 -0.54 18.14
N TYR A 118 -14.30 -0.46 16.80
CA TYR A 118 -13.56 -1.33 15.89
C TYR A 118 -12.05 -1.16 16.07
N MET A 119 -11.56 0.07 16.20
CA MET A 119 -10.15 0.33 16.46
C MET A 119 -9.67 -0.26 17.78
N ARG A 120 -10.47 -0.11 18.87
CA ARG A 120 -10.13 -0.69 20.18
C ARG A 120 -10.04 -2.21 20.09
N ALA A 121 -11.04 -2.86 19.50
CA ALA A 121 -11.05 -4.31 19.36
C ALA A 121 -9.92 -4.81 18.47
N SER A 122 -9.57 -4.11 17.38
CA SER A 122 -8.47 -4.49 16.49
C SER A 122 -7.10 -4.47 17.18
N LEU A 123 -6.95 -3.72 18.26
CA LEU A 123 -5.71 -3.61 19.05
C LEU A 123 -5.76 -4.40 20.39
N ALA A 124 -6.91 -4.97 20.75
CA ALA A 124 -7.10 -5.62 22.07
C ALA A 124 -6.16 -6.81 22.33
N HIS A 125 -5.66 -7.45 21.27
CA HIS A 125 -4.71 -8.56 21.37
C HIS A 125 -3.26 -8.11 21.61
N ILE A 126 -2.97 -6.80 21.53
CA ILE A 126 -1.65 -6.22 21.74
C ILE A 126 -1.59 -5.67 23.17
N PRO A 127 -0.64 -6.12 24.04
CA PRO A 127 -0.51 -5.56 25.37
C PRO A 127 -0.14 -4.06 25.36
N GLY A 128 -0.70 -3.30 26.29
CA GLY A 128 -0.37 -1.88 26.51
C GLY A 128 -1.55 -0.92 26.30
N ASP A 129 -1.29 0.36 26.55
CA ASP A 129 -2.26 1.44 26.27
C ASP A 129 -2.14 1.91 24.80
N HIS A 130 -3.24 1.80 24.08
CA HIS A 130 -3.33 2.18 22.66
C HIS A 130 -4.10 3.49 22.43
N SER A 131 -4.47 4.21 23.49
CA SER A 131 -5.28 5.43 23.42
C SER A 131 -4.71 6.47 22.46
N LYS A 132 -3.40 6.68 22.52
CA LYS A 132 -2.71 7.62 21.60
C LYS A 132 -2.72 7.16 20.14
N ALA A 133 -2.54 5.87 19.88
CA ALA A 133 -2.60 5.33 18.52
C ALA A 133 -4.02 5.41 17.95
N ILE A 134 -5.05 5.17 18.76
CA ILE A 134 -6.45 5.32 18.39
C ILE A 134 -6.77 6.78 18.10
N ALA A 135 -6.34 7.71 18.98
CA ALA A 135 -6.54 9.14 18.75
C ALA A 135 -5.93 9.60 17.42
N LYS A 136 -4.71 9.15 17.09
CA LYS A 136 -4.08 9.45 15.80
C LYS A 136 -4.80 8.81 14.61
N LYS A 137 -5.33 7.60 14.75
CA LYS A 137 -6.16 6.98 13.70
C LYS A 137 -7.42 7.82 13.45
N LEU A 138 -8.08 8.31 14.51
CA LEU A 138 -9.26 9.17 14.40
C LEU A 138 -8.90 10.53 13.76
N GLU A 139 -7.79 11.14 14.16
CA GLU A 139 -7.28 12.37 13.55
C GLU A 139 -7.08 12.22 12.03
N ARG A 140 -6.48 11.10 11.60
CA ARG A 140 -6.26 10.80 10.18
C ARG A 140 -7.56 10.68 9.37
N GLN A 141 -8.68 10.36 9.99
CA GLN A 141 -9.98 10.28 9.30
C GLN A 141 -10.43 11.62 8.72
N SER A 142 -9.87 12.74 9.20
CA SER A 142 -10.11 14.06 8.61
C SER A 142 -9.71 14.14 7.13
N ALA A 143 -8.75 13.31 6.69
CA ALA A 143 -8.34 13.24 5.29
C ALA A 143 -9.48 12.80 4.35
N LEU A 144 -10.47 12.04 4.84
CA LEU A 144 -11.63 11.62 4.03
C LEU A 144 -12.52 12.80 3.62
N TYR A 145 -12.46 13.90 4.34
CA TYR A 145 -13.27 15.12 4.08
C TYR A 145 -12.51 16.16 3.24
N ASP A 146 -11.25 15.89 2.91
CA ASP A 146 -10.47 16.69 1.95
C ASP A 146 -10.89 16.33 0.53
N THR A 147 -11.76 17.15 -0.07
CA THR A 147 -12.32 16.92 -1.41
C THR A 147 -11.30 17.05 -2.55
N SER A 148 -10.09 17.53 -2.26
CA SER A 148 -8.97 17.50 -3.22
C SER A 148 -8.40 16.08 -3.41
N LYS A 149 -8.65 15.18 -2.46
CA LYS A 149 -8.18 13.79 -2.46
C LYS A 149 -9.27 12.83 -2.95
N ARG A 150 -8.87 11.77 -3.61
CA ARG A 150 -9.77 10.71 -4.11
C ARG A 150 -9.43 9.38 -3.47
N PHE A 151 -10.43 8.73 -2.90
CA PHE A 151 -10.28 7.43 -2.27
C PHE A 151 -11.16 6.39 -2.98
N THR A 152 -10.54 5.27 -3.36
CA THR A 152 -11.26 4.08 -3.80
C THR A 152 -10.97 2.96 -2.80
N PHE A 153 -12.02 2.45 -2.18
CA PHE A 153 -11.96 1.31 -1.28
C PHE A 153 -12.68 0.13 -1.91
N VAL A 154 -12.00 -1.00 -2.00
CA VAL A 154 -12.58 -2.30 -2.37
C VAL A 154 -12.41 -3.22 -1.18
N LEU A 155 -13.54 -3.65 -0.59
CA LEU A 155 -13.58 -4.55 0.56
C LEU A 155 -14.17 -5.89 0.15
N THR A 156 -13.55 -6.98 0.59
CA THR A 156 -14.22 -8.28 0.52
C THR A 156 -15.33 -8.36 1.56
N GLU A 157 -16.31 -9.22 1.36
CA GLU A 157 -17.32 -9.51 2.39
C GLU A 157 -16.67 -9.95 3.71
N GLN A 158 -15.56 -10.68 3.64
CA GLN A 158 -14.76 -11.07 4.80
C GLN A 158 -14.32 -9.87 5.64
N ALA A 159 -13.81 -8.80 5.00
CA ALA A 159 -13.35 -7.61 5.69
C ALA A 159 -14.47 -6.86 6.41
N VAL A 160 -15.70 -6.95 5.89
CA VAL A 160 -16.88 -6.25 6.42
C VAL A 160 -17.54 -7.05 7.53
N ARG A 161 -17.60 -8.39 7.39
CA ARG A 161 -18.46 -9.26 8.22
C ARG A 161 -17.72 -10.14 9.22
N TRP A 162 -16.39 -10.09 9.31
CA TRP A 162 -15.67 -10.86 10.33
C TRP A 162 -16.12 -10.46 11.75
N PRO A 163 -16.73 -11.36 12.52
CA PRO A 163 -17.46 -10.99 13.74
C PRO A 163 -16.56 -10.96 14.98
N PHE A 164 -15.66 -10.01 15.07
CA PHE A 164 -14.77 -9.84 16.23
C PHE A 164 -15.24 -8.76 17.23
N LEU A 165 -16.36 -8.12 16.94
CA LEU A 165 -17.06 -7.19 17.81
C LEU A 165 -18.41 -7.76 18.23
N PRO A 166 -19.03 -7.25 19.32
CA PRO A 166 -20.44 -7.50 19.60
C PRO A 166 -21.31 -7.12 18.39
N ALA A 167 -22.39 -7.87 18.18
CA ALA A 167 -23.22 -7.78 16.97
C ALA A 167 -23.67 -6.34 16.66
N LEU A 168 -24.18 -5.61 17.66
CA LEU A 168 -24.61 -4.22 17.46
C LEU A 168 -23.44 -3.31 17.03
N ALA A 169 -22.25 -3.49 17.58
CA ALA A 169 -21.07 -2.72 17.19
C ALA A 169 -20.59 -3.06 15.76
N MET A 170 -20.75 -4.33 15.32
CA MET A 170 -20.54 -4.71 13.93
C MET A 170 -21.54 -4.01 13.00
N ALA A 171 -22.83 -4.01 13.35
CA ALA A 171 -23.85 -3.29 12.58
C ALA A 171 -23.50 -1.79 12.43
N MET A 172 -23.10 -1.13 13.53
CA MET A 172 -22.69 0.27 13.53
C MET A 172 -21.44 0.52 12.63
N GLN A 173 -20.48 -0.42 12.62
CA GLN A 173 -19.33 -0.34 11.73
C GLN A 173 -19.75 -0.42 10.27
N ILE A 174 -20.68 -1.29 9.93
CA ILE A 174 -21.19 -1.44 8.56
C ILE A 174 -21.99 -0.20 8.13
N ASP A 175 -22.84 0.34 9.01
CA ASP A 175 -23.57 1.60 8.76
C ASP A 175 -22.61 2.77 8.48
N ARG A 176 -21.50 2.82 9.20
CA ARG A 176 -20.45 3.81 8.94
C ARG A 176 -19.88 3.67 7.53
N LEU A 177 -19.62 2.45 7.04
CA LEU A 177 -19.14 2.23 5.66
C LEU A 177 -20.16 2.77 4.66
N ALA A 178 -21.45 2.47 4.85
CA ALA A 178 -22.53 2.97 4.00
C ALA A 178 -22.58 4.51 4.01
N SER A 179 -22.46 5.14 5.19
CA SER A 179 -22.46 6.60 5.32
C SER A 179 -21.25 7.26 4.65
N ILE A 180 -20.05 6.71 4.84
CA ILE A 180 -18.82 7.23 4.20
C ILE A 180 -18.90 7.11 2.68
N SER A 181 -19.55 6.06 2.14
CA SER A 181 -19.71 5.89 0.70
C SER A 181 -20.49 6.99 -0.01
N LEU A 182 -21.17 7.86 0.75
CA LEU A 182 -21.90 9.02 0.23
C LEU A 182 -21.02 10.26 0.02
N LEU A 183 -19.79 10.27 0.54
CA LEU A 183 -18.88 11.39 0.34
C LEU A 183 -18.46 11.48 -1.14
N PRO A 184 -18.43 12.68 -1.75
CA PRO A 184 -18.27 12.84 -3.19
C PRO A 184 -16.90 12.42 -3.72
N ASN A 185 -15.89 12.40 -2.87
CA ASN A 185 -14.52 12.02 -3.17
C ASN A 185 -14.19 10.56 -2.78
N ILE A 186 -15.20 9.81 -2.31
CA ILE A 186 -15.04 8.42 -1.89
C ILE A 186 -15.84 7.49 -2.80
N ARG A 187 -15.15 6.52 -3.34
CA ARG A 187 -15.73 5.41 -4.07
C ARG A 187 -15.49 4.12 -3.27
N LEU A 188 -16.55 3.61 -2.63
CA LEU A 188 -16.48 2.41 -1.80
C LEU A 188 -17.27 1.29 -2.46
N GLY A 189 -16.63 0.13 -2.60
CA GLY A 189 -17.22 -1.07 -3.16
C GLY A 189 -16.96 -2.29 -2.29
N VAL A 190 -17.85 -3.28 -2.42
CA VAL A 190 -17.74 -4.56 -1.73
C VAL A 190 -17.77 -5.71 -2.72
N ILE A 191 -16.98 -6.76 -2.47
CA ILE A 191 -17.00 -8.01 -3.23
C ILE A 191 -17.68 -9.06 -2.34
N PRO A 192 -18.95 -9.42 -2.65
CA PRO A 192 -19.67 -10.48 -1.92
C PRO A 192 -19.08 -11.88 -2.17
N PHE A 193 -19.30 -12.82 -1.26
CA PHE A 193 -18.86 -14.21 -1.41
C PHE A 193 -19.56 -14.96 -2.57
N ASP A 194 -20.74 -14.51 -2.96
CA ASP A 194 -21.47 -15.06 -4.11
C ASP A 194 -20.94 -14.59 -5.46
N THR A 195 -19.97 -13.66 -5.47
CA THR A 195 -19.30 -13.19 -6.67
C THR A 195 -18.16 -14.13 -7.05
N HIS A 196 -18.19 -14.68 -8.26
CA HIS A 196 -17.09 -15.49 -8.78
C HIS A 196 -15.90 -14.59 -9.16
N VAL A 197 -14.80 -14.69 -8.41
CA VAL A 197 -13.54 -14.00 -8.69
C VAL A 197 -12.50 -15.05 -9.07
N PRO A 198 -11.94 -15.05 -10.28
CA PRO A 198 -11.06 -16.11 -10.78
C PRO A 198 -9.69 -16.13 -10.12
N VAL A 199 -9.29 -15.04 -9.44
CA VAL A 199 -7.99 -14.92 -8.76
C VAL A 199 -8.23 -14.62 -7.30
N GLY A 200 -7.76 -15.51 -6.42
CA GLY A 200 -7.86 -15.32 -4.96
C GLY A 200 -6.87 -14.27 -4.46
N PRO A 201 -7.33 -13.32 -3.61
CA PRO A 201 -6.44 -12.32 -3.03
C PRO A 201 -5.52 -12.93 -1.96
N LEU A 202 -4.26 -12.53 -1.95
CA LEU A 202 -3.27 -13.01 -0.98
C LEU A 202 -3.18 -12.11 0.26
N ASN A 203 -3.34 -10.80 0.10
CA ASN A 203 -3.13 -9.83 1.18
C ASN A 203 -3.90 -8.52 0.98
N THR A 204 -4.02 -7.78 2.06
CA THR A 204 -4.47 -6.38 2.03
C THR A 204 -3.33 -5.51 1.50
N PHE A 205 -3.65 -4.57 0.62
CA PHE A 205 -2.67 -3.60 0.13
C PHE A 205 -3.29 -2.22 -0.09
N THR A 206 -2.42 -1.19 -0.10
CA THR A 206 -2.81 0.19 -0.37
C THR A 206 -1.86 0.79 -1.40
N ILE A 207 -2.41 1.53 -2.36
CA ILE A 207 -1.64 2.23 -3.38
C ILE A 207 -1.86 3.73 -3.20
N TYR A 208 -0.76 4.47 -3.12
CA TYR A 208 -0.71 5.93 -3.00
C TYR A 208 -0.27 6.52 -4.33
N ASP A 209 -1.16 7.25 -5.01
CA ASP A 209 -1.01 7.69 -6.39
C ASP A 209 -0.69 6.51 -7.33
N ARG A 210 0.40 6.57 -8.03
CA ARG A 210 1.01 5.47 -8.81
C ARG A 210 2.48 5.30 -8.42
N ARG A 211 2.84 5.61 -7.18
CA ARG A 211 4.21 5.80 -6.73
C ARG A 211 4.63 4.86 -5.61
N ILE A 212 3.70 4.46 -4.78
CA ILE A 212 3.96 3.63 -3.60
C ILE A 212 2.85 2.60 -3.49
N ALA A 213 3.20 1.35 -3.24
CA ALA A 213 2.29 0.34 -2.75
C ALA A 213 2.74 -0.16 -1.38
N THR A 214 1.81 -0.40 -0.46
CA THR A 214 2.09 -0.96 0.86
C THR A 214 1.28 -2.23 1.07
N VAL A 215 1.92 -3.25 1.64
CA VAL A 215 1.28 -4.52 2.00
C VAL A 215 1.45 -4.72 3.49
N GLU A 216 0.34 -4.90 4.20
CA GLU A 216 0.35 -5.16 5.64
C GLU A 216 0.36 -6.66 5.93
N THR A 217 1.19 -7.05 6.90
CA THR A 217 1.24 -8.40 7.48
C THR A 217 1.14 -8.33 9.00
N GLN A 218 1.01 -9.47 9.67
CA GLN A 218 1.00 -9.51 11.14
C GLN A 218 2.31 -9.06 11.77
N THR A 219 3.42 -9.23 11.08
CA THR A 219 4.77 -8.94 11.59
C THR A 219 5.37 -7.65 11.09
N GLY A 220 4.71 -6.99 10.12
CA GLY A 220 5.24 -5.76 9.55
C GLY A 220 4.44 -5.23 8.36
N ALA A 221 5.05 -4.29 7.67
CA ALA A 221 4.57 -3.80 6.39
C ALA A 221 5.71 -3.76 5.38
N MET A 222 5.41 -4.12 4.15
CA MET A 222 6.31 -3.93 3.01
C MET A 222 5.89 -2.67 2.26
N ILE A 223 6.87 -1.85 1.90
CA ILE A 223 6.67 -0.64 1.12
C ILE A 223 7.41 -0.82 -0.21
N PHE A 224 6.67 -0.81 -1.30
CA PHE A 224 7.16 -0.94 -2.65
C PHE A 224 7.20 0.42 -3.33
N ARG A 225 8.34 0.79 -3.91
CA ARG A 225 8.55 2.04 -4.64
C ARG A 225 9.00 1.79 -6.09
N ASP A 226 9.33 0.55 -6.43
CA ASP A 226 9.64 0.19 -7.80
C ASP A 226 8.38 0.24 -8.66
N HIS A 227 8.48 0.87 -9.82
CA HIS A 227 7.35 1.06 -10.74
C HIS A 227 6.69 -0.25 -11.15
N ARG A 228 7.45 -1.34 -11.31
CA ARG A 228 6.90 -2.64 -11.73
C ARG A 228 6.06 -3.26 -10.63
N ASP A 229 6.54 -3.21 -9.39
CA ASP A 229 5.79 -3.71 -8.24
C ASP A 229 4.51 -2.89 -8.03
N VAL A 230 4.63 -1.55 -8.10
CA VAL A 230 3.46 -0.66 -7.99
C VAL A 230 2.47 -0.90 -9.14
N SER A 231 2.95 -1.12 -10.38
CA SER A 231 2.08 -1.44 -11.53
C SER A 231 1.37 -2.77 -11.33
N ALA A 232 2.06 -3.80 -10.83
CA ALA A 232 1.44 -5.10 -10.55
C ALA A 232 0.29 -4.98 -9.55
N TYR A 233 0.46 -4.20 -8.46
CA TYR A 233 -0.63 -3.92 -7.52
C TYR A 233 -1.77 -3.08 -8.12
N LEU A 234 -1.47 -2.16 -9.05
CA LEU A 234 -2.49 -1.39 -9.77
C LEU A 234 -3.33 -2.30 -10.68
N ASP A 235 -2.69 -3.21 -11.40
CA ASP A 235 -3.37 -4.17 -12.28
C ASP A 235 -4.25 -5.12 -11.44
N GLU A 236 -3.72 -5.61 -10.32
CA GLU A 236 -4.47 -6.45 -9.38
C GLU A 236 -5.67 -5.70 -8.77
N PHE A 237 -5.47 -4.45 -8.34
CA PHE A 237 -6.54 -3.61 -7.84
C PHE A 237 -7.65 -3.41 -8.88
N THR A 238 -7.27 -3.11 -10.12
CA THR A 238 -8.21 -2.92 -11.24
C THR A 238 -9.02 -4.19 -11.52
N ALA A 239 -8.39 -5.35 -11.41
CA ALA A 239 -9.09 -6.63 -11.55
C ALA A 239 -10.14 -6.80 -10.45
N TYR A 240 -9.80 -6.60 -9.16
CA TYR A 240 -10.77 -6.71 -8.06
C TYR A 240 -11.86 -5.64 -8.11
N GLU A 241 -11.52 -4.42 -8.54
CA GLU A 241 -12.48 -3.34 -8.73
C GLU A 241 -13.59 -3.74 -9.72
N GLY A 242 -13.26 -4.49 -10.75
CA GLY A 242 -14.22 -5.01 -11.74
C GLY A 242 -15.26 -5.98 -11.16
N PHE A 243 -15.01 -6.62 -10.03
CA PHE A 243 -15.92 -7.53 -9.35
C PHE A 243 -16.70 -6.89 -8.19
N ALA A 244 -16.36 -5.66 -7.82
CA ALA A 244 -16.97 -5.01 -6.69
C ALA A 244 -18.30 -4.33 -7.03
N LEU A 245 -19.26 -4.42 -6.12
CA LEU A 245 -20.50 -3.66 -6.14
C LEU A 245 -20.22 -2.25 -5.61
N PHE A 246 -20.57 -1.23 -6.36
CA PHE A 246 -20.45 0.18 -5.99
C PHE A 246 -21.80 0.89 -5.92
N GLY A 247 -21.82 2.11 -5.36
CA GLY A 247 -23.00 2.97 -5.33
C GLY A 247 -24.16 2.36 -4.56
N ASP A 248 -25.36 2.43 -5.12
CA ASP A 248 -26.58 1.93 -4.47
C ASP A 248 -26.51 0.44 -4.17
N LYS A 249 -26.03 -0.38 -5.10
CA LYS A 249 -25.86 -1.82 -4.91
C LYS A 249 -24.94 -2.16 -3.74
N CYS A 250 -23.89 -1.40 -3.57
CA CYS A 250 -22.99 -1.55 -2.41
C CYS A 250 -23.73 -1.20 -1.10
N ARG A 251 -24.47 -0.08 -1.07
CA ARG A 251 -25.20 0.35 0.12
C ARG A 251 -26.34 -0.61 0.50
N GLU A 252 -27.04 -1.13 -0.46
CA GLU A 252 -28.04 -2.18 -0.25
C GLU A 252 -27.43 -3.41 0.38
N ARG A 253 -26.31 -3.92 -0.16
CA ARG A 253 -25.61 -5.08 0.39
C ARG A 253 -25.08 -4.81 1.80
N LEU A 254 -24.51 -3.64 2.06
CA LEU A 254 -24.07 -3.24 3.40
C LEU A 254 -25.25 -3.18 4.38
N SER A 255 -26.41 -2.64 3.96
CA SER A 255 -27.62 -2.61 4.79
C SER A 255 -28.13 -4.01 5.12
N GLU A 256 -28.15 -4.92 4.16
CA GLU A 256 -28.50 -6.33 4.39
C GLU A 256 -27.58 -6.96 5.44
N TRP A 257 -26.27 -6.77 5.31
CA TRP A 257 -25.28 -7.32 6.25
C TRP A 257 -25.39 -6.68 7.64
N ALA A 258 -25.63 -5.38 7.75
CA ALA A 258 -25.85 -4.73 9.03
C ALA A 258 -27.09 -5.28 9.75
N ASN A 259 -28.18 -5.52 9.00
CA ASN A 259 -29.41 -6.07 9.56
C ASN A 259 -29.24 -7.51 10.11
N GLN A 260 -28.37 -8.33 9.50
CA GLN A 260 -28.04 -9.67 10.01
C GLN A 260 -27.31 -9.62 11.37
N PHE A 261 -26.63 -8.52 11.70
CA PHE A 261 -26.02 -8.32 13.02
C PHE A 261 -26.99 -7.68 14.05
N ARG A 262 -28.16 -7.20 13.59
CA ARG A 262 -29.19 -6.64 14.48
C ARG A 262 -30.25 -7.68 14.90
N SER A 263 -30.39 -8.73 14.09
CA SER A 263 -31.28 -9.87 14.37
C SER A 263 -30.64 -10.84 15.36
#